data_963fcbda15d90d7cc59af730d5863614
#
_entry.id   963fcbda15d90d7cc59af730d5863614
#
_cell.length_a   1.000
_cell.length_b   1.000
_cell.length_c   1.000
_cell.angle_alpha   90.00
_cell.angle_beta   90.00
_cell.angle_gamma   90.00
#
_symmetry.space_group_name_H-M   'P 1'
#
loop_
_entity.id
_entity.type
_entity.pdbx_description
1 polymer ?
#
loop_
_entity_poly.entity_id
_entity_poly.type
_entity_poly.pdbx_seq_one_letter_code
_entity_poly.pdbx_strand_id
1 'polypeptide(L)'
;MKNLFSFLISTLLLLNSVFFSFPVHTKNIAIDPTNIYPKVKLETSKGIIIVELDRVKAPITVDNFLSYVVTGEYNNTIFHRIVEDFIVQGGGYDADFIPKKSNADIVNESGNGLKNETGTIAMAKENRPHTANRQFFFNINDNTNLDPGRRWGYTVFGAIVEGDDVLEAVAAVKTDYNESLGWENVPLEPVMLIKATLLPAE
;
A
#
# COMPACT_ATOMS: atom_id res chain seq x y z
N MET A 1 38.79 5.57 -76.27
CA MET A 1 38.68 4.70 -75.09
C MET A 1 38.47 5.64 -73.91
N LYS A 2 37.21 5.88 -73.57
CA LYS A 2 36.85 6.85 -72.54
C LYS A 2 36.11 6.13 -71.42
N ASN A 3 36.69 6.11 -70.22
CA ASN A 3 36.12 5.56 -68.98
C ASN A 3 35.08 6.51 -68.45
N LEU A 4 33.82 6.06 -68.31
CA LEU A 4 32.75 6.77 -67.66
C LEU A 4 32.65 6.29 -66.20
N PHE A 5 33.05 7.14 -65.26
CA PHE A 5 32.82 6.91 -63.80
C PHE A 5 31.42 7.41 -63.46
N SER A 6 30.57 6.48 -63.04
CA SER A 6 29.21 6.80 -62.55
C SER A 6 29.33 7.03 -61.03
N PHE A 7 29.03 8.26 -60.56
CA PHE A 7 28.92 8.63 -59.15
C PHE A 7 27.49 8.38 -58.69
N LEU A 8 27.30 7.37 -57.85
CA LEU A 8 26.06 7.14 -57.10
C LEU A 8 26.07 8.00 -55.82
N ILE A 9 25.28 9.06 -55.81
CA ILE A 9 25.01 9.84 -54.60
C ILE A 9 23.87 9.15 -53.81
N SER A 10 24.21 8.52 -52.71
CA SER A 10 23.26 7.96 -51.76
C SER A 10 22.83 9.05 -50.77
N THR A 11 21.61 9.60 -50.98
CA THR A 11 20.99 10.54 -50.04
C THR A 11 20.43 9.77 -48.82
N LEU A 12 21.12 9.85 -47.71
CA LEU A 12 20.66 9.32 -46.42
C LEU A 12 19.65 10.30 -45.81
N LEU A 13 18.35 9.96 -45.86
CA LEU A 13 17.29 10.68 -45.15
C LEU A 13 17.38 10.34 -43.65
N LEU A 14 17.89 11.27 -42.85
CA LEU A 14 17.78 11.24 -41.40
C LEU A 14 16.36 11.63 -40.99
N LEU A 15 15.54 10.62 -40.61
CA LEU A 15 14.26 10.85 -39.92
C LEU A 15 14.56 11.30 -38.49
N ASN A 16 14.48 12.59 -38.22
CA ASN A 16 14.44 13.12 -36.85
C ASN A 16 13.06 12.86 -36.25
N SER A 17 12.93 11.79 -35.45
CA SER A 17 11.76 11.58 -34.60
C SER A 17 11.82 12.53 -33.41
N VAL A 18 11.07 13.61 -33.47
CA VAL A 18 10.86 14.52 -32.34
C VAL A 18 9.93 13.81 -31.36
N PHE A 19 10.49 13.26 -30.29
CA PHE A 19 9.74 12.80 -29.14
C PHE A 19 9.17 14.02 -28.40
N PHE A 20 7.89 14.29 -28.60
CA PHE A 20 7.15 15.21 -27.74
C PHE A 20 6.93 14.54 -26.38
N SER A 21 7.81 14.82 -25.41
CA SER A 21 7.55 14.54 -24.01
C SER A 21 6.49 15.51 -23.49
N PHE A 22 5.26 15.05 -23.36
CA PHE A 22 4.26 15.80 -22.60
C PHE A 22 4.64 15.71 -21.13
N PRO A 23 4.74 16.83 -20.39
CA PRO A 23 4.93 16.77 -18.93
C PRO A 23 3.69 16.11 -18.32
N VAL A 24 3.85 14.94 -17.77
CA VAL A 24 2.84 14.34 -16.90
C VAL A 24 2.79 15.22 -15.64
N HIS A 25 1.80 16.10 -15.60
CA HIS A 25 1.53 16.91 -14.42
C HIS A 25 0.93 15.96 -13.36
N THR A 26 1.78 15.34 -12.55
CA THR A 26 1.34 14.65 -11.34
C THR A 26 0.80 15.74 -10.40
N LYS A 27 -0.51 15.91 -10.40
CA LYS A 27 -1.20 16.74 -9.43
C LYS A 27 -0.90 16.12 -8.06
N ASN A 28 -0.04 16.75 -7.25
CA ASN A 28 0.10 16.40 -5.85
C ASN A 28 -1.27 16.62 -5.21
N ILE A 29 -1.99 15.53 -4.96
CA ILE A 29 -3.28 15.59 -4.27
C ILE A 29 -2.94 15.89 -2.81
N ALA A 30 -3.16 17.14 -2.41
CA ALA A 30 -3.02 17.52 -1.03
C ALA A 30 -4.10 16.81 -0.19
N ILE A 31 -3.77 16.43 1.02
CA ILE A 31 -4.74 15.89 1.98
C ILE A 31 -5.73 17.00 2.31
N ASP A 32 -7.00 16.80 1.89
CA ASP A 32 -8.09 17.71 2.29
C ASP A 32 -8.53 17.37 3.72
N PRO A 33 -8.32 18.27 4.69
CA PRO A 33 -8.69 18.02 6.08
C PRO A 33 -10.22 18.00 6.30
N THR A 34 -11.02 18.49 5.35
CA THR A 34 -12.48 18.49 5.43
C THR A 34 -13.10 17.19 4.90
N ASN A 35 -12.33 16.40 4.14
CA ASN A 35 -12.78 15.07 3.73
C ASN A 35 -12.67 14.09 4.90
N ILE A 36 -13.81 13.77 5.52
CA ILE A 36 -13.90 12.91 6.71
C ILE A 36 -13.91 11.40 6.37
N TYR A 37 -14.16 11.04 5.10
CA TYR A 37 -14.13 9.67 4.60
C TYR A 37 -13.26 9.56 3.34
N PRO A 38 -11.95 9.83 3.44
CA PRO A 38 -11.07 9.76 2.28
C PRO A 38 -10.93 8.31 1.78
N LYS A 39 -10.96 8.15 0.45
CA LYS A 39 -10.75 6.86 -0.19
C LYS A 39 -9.32 6.74 -0.73
N VAL A 40 -8.70 5.59 -0.54
CA VAL A 40 -7.37 5.27 -1.05
C VAL A 40 -7.44 4.03 -1.94
N LYS A 41 -6.92 4.16 -3.16
CA LYS A 41 -6.70 3.05 -4.08
C LYS A 41 -5.34 2.42 -3.81
N LEU A 42 -5.33 1.10 -3.55
CA LEU A 42 -4.16 0.27 -3.39
C LEU A 42 -4.03 -0.64 -4.62
N GLU A 43 -3.04 -0.38 -5.46
CA GLU A 43 -2.70 -1.19 -6.63
C GLU A 43 -1.73 -2.29 -6.18
N THR A 44 -2.19 -3.52 -6.16
CA THR A 44 -1.38 -4.68 -5.74
C THR A 44 -0.99 -5.56 -6.93
N SER A 45 -0.06 -6.48 -6.73
CA SER A 45 0.27 -7.51 -7.73
C SER A 45 -0.87 -8.52 -7.97
N LYS A 46 -1.93 -8.48 -7.17
CA LYS A 46 -3.11 -9.36 -7.31
C LYS A 46 -4.35 -8.63 -7.82
N GLY A 47 -4.32 -7.29 -7.87
CA GLY A 47 -5.45 -6.46 -8.31
C GLY A 47 -5.55 -5.18 -7.51
N ILE A 48 -6.69 -4.50 -7.60
CA ILE A 48 -6.95 -3.22 -6.96
C ILE A 48 -7.86 -3.43 -5.75
N ILE A 49 -7.51 -2.80 -4.62
CA ILE A 49 -8.34 -2.69 -3.43
C ILE A 49 -8.60 -1.20 -3.20
N ILE A 50 -9.84 -0.81 -2.94
CA ILE A 50 -10.19 0.55 -2.49
C ILE A 50 -10.63 0.48 -1.04
N VAL A 51 -9.99 1.28 -0.19
CA VAL A 51 -10.34 1.45 1.21
C VAL A 51 -10.95 2.82 1.43
N GLU A 52 -12.03 2.88 2.20
CA GLU A 52 -12.58 4.11 2.77
C GLU A 52 -12.11 4.24 4.21
N LEU A 53 -11.56 5.39 4.56
CA LEU A 53 -10.97 5.64 5.87
C LEU A 53 -11.92 6.49 6.72
N ASP A 54 -12.02 6.19 8.02
CA ASP A 54 -12.90 6.92 8.97
C ASP A 54 -12.07 7.90 9.81
N ARG A 55 -11.94 9.13 9.29
CA ARG A 55 -11.23 10.21 10.00
C ARG A 55 -12.01 10.71 11.23
N VAL A 56 -13.32 10.49 11.29
CA VAL A 56 -14.12 10.85 12.47
C VAL A 56 -13.76 9.98 13.67
N LYS A 57 -13.54 8.68 13.42
CA LYS A 57 -13.24 7.69 14.45
C LYS A 57 -11.75 7.55 14.76
N ALA A 58 -10.87 7.75 13.75
CA ALA A 58 -9.44 7.56 13.89
C ALA A 58 -8.63 8.68 13.21
N PRO A 59 -8.81 9.97 13.61
CA PRO A 59 -8.21 11.11 12.91
C PRO A 59 -6.67 11.04 12.83
N ILE A 60 -6.00 10.69 13.93
CA ILE A 60 -4.53 10.64 13.98
C ILE A 60 -4.02 9.49 13.09
N THR A 61 -4.67 8.33 13.15
CA THR A 61 -4.30 7.16 12.38
C THR A 61 -4.53 7.38 10.89
N VAL A 62 -5.66 7.96 10.49
CA VAL A 62 -5.97 8.28 9.10
C VAL A 62 -4.97 9.30 8.55
N ASP A 63 -4.68 10.37 9.25
CA ASP A 63 -3.73 11.40 8.80
C ASP A 63 -2.31 10.83 8.69
N ASN A 64 -1.90 9.97 9.61
CA ASN A 64 -0.62 9.26 9.53
C ASN A 64 -0.56 8.36 8.28
N PHE A 65 -1.58 7.53 8.05
CA PHE A 65 -1.65 6.66 6.87
C PHE A 65 -1.62 7.46 5.57
N LEU A 66 -2.44 8.52 5.47
CA LEU A 66 -2.49 9.39 4.30
C LEU A 66 -1.15 10.10 4.05
N SER A 67 -0.39 10.44 5.09
CA SER A 67 0.93 11.05 4.93
C SER A 67 1.88 10.16 4.12
N TYR A 68 1.89 8.85 4.35
CA TYR A 68 2.66 7.89 3.56
C TYR A 68 2.09 7.69 2.14
N VAL A 69 0.76 7.75 1.99
CA VAL A 69 0.09 7.62 0.69
C VAL A 69 0.49 8.77 -0.24
N VAL A 70 0.33 10.03 0.21
CA VAL A 70 0.57 11.21 -0.64
C VAL A 70 2.05 11.46 -0.94
N THR A 71 2.96 10.97 -0.08
CA THR A 71 4.40 11.02 -0.30
C THR A 71 4.92 9.82 -1.12
N GLY A 72 4.05 8.84 -1.43
CA GLY A 72 4.42 7.64 -2.17
C GLY A 72 5.27 6.63 -1.38
N GLU A 73 5.34 6.77 -0.07
CA GLU A 73 6.17 5.93 0.80
C GLU A 73 5.66 4.47 0.91
N TYR A 74 4.39 4.20 0.56
CA TYR A 74 3.87 2.86 0.43
C TYR A 74 4.13 2.20 -0.92
N ASN A 75 4.57 2.96 -1.93
CA ASN A 75 4.82 2.41 -3.25
C ASN A 75 5.99 1.42 -3.21
N ASN A 76 5.81 0.30 -3.93
CA ASN A 76 6.78 -0.79 -4.00
C ASN A 76 7.12 -1.40 -2.62
N THR A 77 6.16 -1.44 -1.70
CA THR A 77 6.25 -2.23 -0.48
C THR A 77 5.59 -3.59 -0.65
N ILE A 78 5.77 -4.50 0.30
CA ILE A 78 5.21 -5.85 0.27
C ILE A 78 4.22 -6.08 1.42
N PHE A 79 3.31 -7.03 1.19
CA PHE A 79 2.63 -7.72 2.27
C PHE A 79 3.55 -8.83 2.77
N HIS A 80 4.33 -8.54 3.81
CA HIS A 80 5.43 -9.37 4.29
C HIS A 80 5.00 -10.49 5.23
N ARG A 81 3.76 -10.43 5.75
CA ARG A 81 3.19 -11.44 6.65
C ARG A 81 1.72 -11.66 6.30
N ILE A 82 1.37 -12.90 5.95
CA ILE A 82 0.00 -13.30 5.63
C ILE A 82 -0.32 -14.53 6.46
N VAL A 83 -1.29 -14.40 7.35
CA VAL A 83 -1.76 -15.50 8.20
C VAL A 83 -3.16 -15.88 7.76
N GLU A 84 -3.32 -17.12 7.29
CA GLU A 84 -4.59 -17.67 6.85
C GLU A 84 -5.66 -17.49 7.93
N ASP A 85 -6.88 -17.15 7.50
CA ASP A 85 -8.04 -16.90 8.35
C ASP A 85 -7.81 -15.85 9.47
N PHE A 86 -6.79 -15.00 9.32
CA PHE A 86 -6.47 -14.00 10.33
C PHE A 86 -6.18 -12.63 9.72
N ILE A 87 -4.97 -12.37 9.22
CA ILE A 87 -4.59 -11.04 8.71
C ILE A 87 -3.67 -11.09 7.48
N VAL A 88 -3.70 -10.02 6.70
CA VAL A 88 -2.71 -9.66 5.66
C VAL A 88 -2.00 -8.38 6.08
N GLN A 89 -0.73 -8.45 6.46
CA GLN A 89 0.05 -7.34 7.01
C GLN A 89 1.13 -6.85 6.05
N GLY A 90 1.21 -5.52 5.85
CA GLY A 90 2.15 -4.90 4.90
C GLY A 90 2.60 -3.49 5.25
N GLY A 91 3.22 -2.84 4.27
CA GLY A 91 3.61 -1.43 4.32
C GLY A 91 4.93 -1.15 5.04
N GLY A 92 5.61 -2.15 5.62
CA GLY A 92 6.82 -1.97 6.41
C GLY A 92 8.13 -2.19 5.66
N TYR A 93 8.11 -2.98 4.58
CA TYR A 93 9.31 -3.48 3.91
C TYR A 93 9.16 -3.40 2.39
N ASP A 94 10.28 -3.34 1.69
CA ASP A 94 10.33 -3.56 0.24
C ASP A 94 10.50 -5.05 -0.11
N ALA A 95 10.64 -5.35 -1.41
CA ALA A 95 10.74 -6.73 -1.91
C ALA A 95 11.98 -7.49 -1.43
N ASP A 96 13.03 -6.78 -1.01
CA ASP A 96 14.26 -7.34 -0.45
C ASP A 96 14.20 -7.43 1.09
N PHE A 97 13.01 -7.23 1.68
CA PHE A 97 12.76 -7.17 3.12
C PHE A 97 13.56 -6.07 3.85
N ILE A 98 14.00 -5.03 3.13
CA ILE A 98 14.64 -3.87 3.73
C ILE A 98 13.55 -3.00 4.37
N PRO A 99 13.69 -2.67 5.68
CA PRO A 99 12.70 -1.86 6.36
C PRO A 99 12.66 -0.43 5.78
N LYS A 100 11.46 0.03 5.49
CA LYS A 100 11.23 1.40 5.03
C LYS A 100 11.23 2.37 6.21
N LYS A 101 11.69 3.59 5.98
CA LYS A 101 11.72 4.63 7.02
C LYS A 101 10.31 4.91 7.55
N SER A 102 10.14 4.90 8.87
CA SER A 102 8.90 5.26 9.56
C SER A 102 8.94 6.71 10.08
N ASN A 103 7.77 7.34 10.12
CA ASN A 103 7.55 8.55 10.90
C ASN A 103 7.55 8.21 12.41
N ALA A 104 7.35 9.22 13.27
CA ALA A 104 7.19 9.00 14.70
C ALA A 104 5.98 8.10 14.99
N ASP A 105 6.06 7.39 16.09
CA ASP A 105 4.94 6.59 16.61
C ASP A 105 3.74 7.47 16.93
N ILE A 106 2.54 6.95 16.71
CA ILE A 106 1.27 7.65 16.93
C ILE A 106 0.53 7.10 18.15
N VAL A 107 -0.36 7.94 18.68
CA VAL A 107 -1.29 7.57 19.75
C VAL A 107 -2.23 6.47 19.24
N ASN A 108 -2.47 5.47 20.07
CA ASN A 108 -3.39 4.38 19.77
C ASN A 108 -4.84 4.88 19.95
N GLU A 109 -5.65 4.77 18.90
CA GLU A 109 -7.06 5.16 18.88
C GLU A 109 -8.01 3.95 18.89
N SER A 110 -7.56 2.76 19.34
CA SER A 110 -8.38 1.53 19.30
C SER A 110 -9.69 1.59 20.10
N GLY A 111 -9.80 2.55 21.03
CA GLY A 111 -11.04 2.80 21.78
C GLY A 111 -12.13 3.56 21.01
N ASN A 112 -12.00 3.72 19.69
CA ASN A 112 -12.87 4.52 18.82
C ASN A 112 -14.24 3.90 18.49
N GLY A 113 -14.48 2.66 18.92
CA GLY A 113 -15.71 1.90 18.70
C GLY A 113 -15.73 1.07 17.42
N LEU A 114 -14.72 1.18 16.54
CA LEU A 114 -14.56 0.28 15.41
C LEU A 114 -13.98 -1.06 15.85
N LYS A 115 -14.30 -2.12 15.12
CA LYS A 115 -13.94 -3.51 15.43
C LYS A 115 -13.03 -4.09 14.36
N ASN A 116 -12.18 -5.04 14.76
CA ASN A 116 -11.36 -5.82 13.84
C ASN A 116 -12.21 -6.91 13.17
N GLU A 117 -13.21 -6.47 12.39
CA GLU A 117 -14.08 -7.32 11.60
C GLU A 117 -13.49 -7.58 10.21
N THR A 118 -13.97 -8.62 9.54
CA THR A 118 -13.56 -8.98 8.18
C THR A 118 -13.65 -7.78 7.23
N GLY A 119 -12.61 -7.58 6.40
CA GLY A 119 -12.52 -6.48 5.43
C GLY A 119 -12.09 -5.14 6.01
N THR A 120 -11.88 -5.03 7.34
CA THR A 120 -11.37 -3.78 7.94
C THR A 120 -9.85 -3.66 7.82
N ILE A 121 -9.36 -2.39 7.80
CA ILE A 121 -7.94 -2.06 7.84
C ILE A 121 -7.58 -1.47 9.21
N ALA A 122 -6.49 -1.99 9.80
CA ALA A 122 -6.02 -1.58 11.12
C ALA A 122 -4.50 -1.33 11.14
N MET A 123 -4.05 -0.49 12.09
CA MET A 123 -2.61 -0.22 12.28
C MET A 123 -1.93 -1.31 13.09
N ALA A 124 -0.85 -1.84 12.55
CA ALA A 124 0.04 -2.72 13.29
C ALA A 124 0.86 -1.92 14.31
N LYS A 125 1.14 -2.55 15.44
CA LYS A 125 1.94 -1.98 16.54
C LYS A 125 2.73 -3.07 17.24
N GLU A 126 3.71 -2.67 18.03
CA GLU A 126 4.42 -3.55 18.96
C GLU A 126 3.54 -3.89 20.20
N ASN A 127 4.12 -4.58 21.17
CA ASN A 127 3.42 -4.93 22.41
C ASN A 127 2.97 -3.70 23.23
N ARG A 128 3.67 -2.57 23.12
CA ARG A 128 3.29 -1.31 23.76
C ARG A 128 2.16 -0.61 22.99
N PRO A 129 1.28 0.15 23.65
CA PRO A 129 0.07 0.67 23.02
C PRO A 129 0.34 1.71 21.92
N HIS A 130 1.24 2.67 22.16
CA HIS A 130 1.49 3.82 21.30
C HIS A 130 2.79 3.65 20.51
N THR A 131 2.85 2.58 19.68
CA THR A 131 4.01 2.22 18.85
C THR A 131 3.67 1.95 17.40
N ALA A 132 2.43 2.27 17.00
CA ALA A 132 2.03 2.21 15.61
C ALA A 132 2.68 3.36 14.83
N ASN A 133 3.14 3.10 13.61
CA ASN A 133 3.67 4.14 12.74
C ASN A 133 3.29 3.95 11.27
N ARG A 134 3.84 2.96 10.54
CA ARG A 134 3.56 2.81 9.11
C ARG A 134 2.92 1.50 8.73
N GLN A 135 3.17 0.40 9.46
CA GLN A 135 2.63 -0.90 9.09
C GLN A 135 1.14 -0.98 9.38
N PHE A 136 0.41 -1.61 8.47
CA PHE A 136 -1.03 -1.84 8.58
C PHE A 136 -1.35 -3.29 8.24
N PHE A 137 -2.56 -3.73 8.57
CA PHE A 137 -3.05 -5.03 8.15
C PHE A 137 -4.55 -4.97 7.80
N PHE A 138 -4.97 -5.89 6.95
CA PHE A 138 -6.36 -6.20 6.72
C PHE A 138 -6.78 -7.39 7.58
N ASN A 139 -7.97 -7.32 8.13
CA ASN A 139 -8.61 -8.44 8.81
C ASN A 139 -9.26 -9.36 7.79
N ILE A 140 -8.88 -10.66 7.79
CA ILE A 140 -9.46 -11.67 6.89
C ILE A 140 -10.63 -12.37 7.55
N ASN A 141 -10.73 -12.27 8.86
CA ASN A 141 -11.80 -12.81 9.68
C ASN A 141 -12.18 -11.82 10.78
N ASP A 142 -13.23 -12.10 11.54
CA ASP A 142 -13.61 -11.33 12.72
C ASP A 142 -12.64 -11.62 13.86
N ASN A 143 -11.69 -10.72 14.06
CA ASN A 143 -10.58 -10.86 14.98
C ASN A 143 -10.84 -10.14 16.31
N THR A 144 -11.86 -10.58 17.06
CA THR A 144 -12.26 -9.94 18.33
C THR A 144 -11.16 -9.89 19.39
N ASN A 145 -10.15 -10.77 19.30
CA ASN A 145 -8.97 -10.77 20.13
C ASN A 145 -8.01 -9.59 19.88
N LEU A 146 -8.16 -8.90 18.75
CA LEU A 146 -7.42 -7.68 18.39
C LEU A 146 -8.15 -6.41 18.87
N ASP A 147 -9.39 -6.52 19.29
CA ASP A 147 -10.17 -5.41 19.82
C ASP A 147 -9.66 -4.94 21.19
N PRO A 148 -9.90 -3.66 21.55
CA PRO A 148 -9.59 -3.16 22.87
C PRO A 148 -10.45 -3.84 23.95
N GLY A 149 -9.85 -4.11 25.08
CA GLY A 149 -10.50 -4.71 26.25
C GLY A 149 -9.73 -4.36 27.51
N ARG A 150 -9.21 -5.37 28.22
CA ARG A 150 -8.27 -5.15 29.34
C ARG A 150 -6.95 -4.52 28.90
N ARG A 151 -6.60 -4.67 27.60
CA ARG A 151 -5.42 -4.10 26.96
C ARG A 151 -5.84 -3.24 25.80
N TRP A 152 -4.96 -2.37 25.34
CA TRP A 152 -5.12 -1.66 24.09
C TRP A 152 -5.19 -2.63 22.92
N GLY A 153 -6.21 -2.45 22.08
CA GLY A 153 -6.37 -3.17 20.83
C GLY A 153 -5.51 -2.58 19.70
N TYR A 154 -5.81 -3.02 18.49
CA TYR A 154 -5.29 -2.47 17.25
C TYR A 154 -6.30 -1.47 16.70
N THR A 155 -5.83 -0.31 16.27
CA THR A 155 -6.70 0.77 15.78
C THR A 155 -7.23 0.45 14.40
N VAL A 156 -8.50 0.06 14.31
CA VAL A 156 -9.21 0.05 13.03
C VAL A 156 -9.48 1.49 12.62
N PHE A 157 -9.19 1.83 11.35
CA PHE A 157 -9.30 3.18 10.83
C PHE A 157 -9.98 3.28 9.46
N GLY A 158 -10.56 2.18 8.96
CA GLY A 158 -11.29 2.11 7.69
C GLY A 158 -11.68 0.69 7.34
N ALA A 159 -12.26 0.54 6.15
CA ALA A 159 -12.66 -0.75 5.60
C ALA A 159 -12.52 -0.77 4.07
N ILE A 160 -12.49 -1.95 3.49
CA ILE A 160 -12.56 -2.15 2.04
C ILE A 160 -13.97 -1.77 1.57
N VAL A 161 -14.04 -1.05 0.47
CA VAL A 161 -15.27 -0.71 -0.23
C VAL A 161 -15.32 -1.30 -1.63
N GLU A 162 -14.15 -1.70 -2.18
CA GLU A 162 -14.02 -2.44 -3.44
C GLU A 162 -12.78 -3.34 -3.38
N GLY A 163 -12.85 -4.55 -3.96
CA GLY A 163 -11.72 -5.48 -4.10
C GLY A 163 -11.62 -6.52 -2.98
N ASP A 164 -12.74 -6.94 -2.40
CA ASP A 164 -12.78 -8.05 -1.44
C ASP A 164 -12.20 -9.33 -2.04
N ASP A 165 -12.53 -9.63 -3.30
CA ASP A 165 -12.00 -10.76 -4.07
C ASP A 165 -10.47 -10.68 -4.25
N VAL A 166 -9.93 -9.47 -4.38
CA VAL A 166 -8.48 -9.24 -4.44
C VAL A 166 -7.85 -9.50 -3.08
N LEU A 167 -8.48 -9.06 -1.98
CA LEU A 167 -8.00 -9.37 -0.63
C LEU A 167 -7.99 -10.88 -0.37
N GLU A 168 -9.05 -11.59 -0.76
CA GLU A 168 -9.11 -13.05 -0.69
C GLU A 168 -7.98 -13.71 -1.50
N ALA A 169 -7.72 -13.23 -2.72
CA ALA A 169 -6.61 -13.71 -3.56
C ALA A 169 -5.23 -13.44 -2.94
N VAL A 170 -5.06 -12.34 -2.20
CA VAL A 170 -3.85 -12.06 -1.43
C VAL A 170 -3.74 -12.99 -0.22
N ALA A 171 -4.84 -13.20 0.51
CA ALA A 171 -4.87 -14.06 1.69
C ALA A 171 -4.61 -15.55 1.37
N ALA A 172 -4.98 -15.99 0.15
CA ALA A 172 -4.82 -17.37 -0.31
C ALA A 172 -3.41 -17.72 -0.81
N VAL A 173 -2.43 -16.79 -0.79
CA VAL A 173 -1.07 -17.11 -1.23
C VAL A 173 -0.39 -18.05 -0.23
N LYS A 174 0.44 -18.92 -0.75
CA LYS A 174 1.23 -19.83 0.09
C LYS A 174 2.28 -19.08 0.89
N THR A 175 2.35 -19.38 2.18
CA THR A 175 3.32 -18.82 3.12
C THR A 175 4.14 -19.91 3.76
N ASP A 176 5.34 -19.57 4.23
CA ASP A 176 6.20 -20.49 4.98
C ASP A 176 7.07 -19.71 5.97
N TYR A 177 7.84 -20.45 6.77
CA TYR A 177 8.90 -19.89 7.58
C TYR A 177 10.09 -19.47 6.73
N ASN A 178 10.51 -18.22 6.87
CA ASN A 178 11.71 -17.71 6.19
C ASN A 178 12.92 -17.84 7.12
N GLU A 179 13.77 -18.82 6.86
CA GLU A 179 14.95 -19.12 7.69
C GLU A 179 15.94 -17.94 7.79
N SER A 180 16.08 -17.18 6.70
CA SER A 180 17.03 -16.05 6.66
C SER A 180 16.62 -14.89 7.55
N LEU A 181 15.32 -14.69 7.71
CA LEU A 181 14.72 -13.61 8.51
C LEU A 181 14.31 -14.09 9.91
N GLY A 182 14.10 -15.39 10.08
CA GLY A 182 13.51 -15.95 11.30
C GLY A 182 12.02 -15.62 11.46
N TRP A 183 11.29 -15.42 10.33
CA TRP A 183 9.90 -14.98 10.33
C TRP A 183 8.96 -16.07 9.85
N GLU A 184 7.82 -16.20 10.52
CA GLU A 184 6.73 -17.09 10.14
C GLU A 184 5.75 -16.38 9.19
N ASN A 185 5.02 -17.18 8.41
CA ASN A 185 3.94 -16.71 7.53
C ASN A 185 4.39 -15.68 6.48
N VAL A 186 5.61 -15.84 5.96
CA VAL A 186 6.14 -15.03 4.86
C VAL A 186 5.67 -15.63 3.53
N PRO A 187 5.07 -14.82 2.61
CA PRO A 187 4.69 -15.30 1.29
C PRO A 187 5.88 -15.90 0.54
N LEU A 188 5.70 -17.09 -0.07
CA LEU A 188 6.73 -17.73 -0.91
C LEU A 188 7.07 -16.91 -2.15
N GLU A 189 6.07 -16.20 -2.69
CA GLU A 189 6.22 -15.22 -3.76
C GLU A 189 5.79 -13.85 -3.23
N PRO A 190 6.60 -12.79 -3.40
CA PRO A 190 6.27 -11.48 -2.88
C PRO A 190 4.93 -10.95 -3.40
N VAL A 191 4.03 -10.57 -2.51
CA VAL A 191 2.81 -9.85 -2.85
C VAL A 191 3.09 -8.36 -2.70
N MET A 192 3.12 -7.65 -3.85
CA MET A 192 3.49 -6.24 -3.89
C MET A 192 2.29 -5.33 -3.64
N LEU A 193 2.48 -4.27 -2.87
CA LEU A 193 1.73 -3.03 -2.96
C LEU A 193 2.50 -2.11 -3.92
N ILE A 194 2.08 -2.11 -5.18
CA ILE A 194 2.75 -1.39 -6.27
C ILE A 194 2.62 0.11 -6.08
N LYS A 195 1.39 0.56 -5.74
CA LYS A 195 1.09 1.97 -5.57
C LYS A 195 -0.11 2.19 -4.64
N ALA A 196 0.00 3.21 -3.79
CA ALA A 196 -1.12 3.74 -3.03
C ALA A 196 -1.45 5.16 -3.52
N THR A 197 -2.73 5.45 -3.78
CA THR A 197 -3.18 6.73 -4.33
C THR A 197 -4.40 7.23 -3.58
N LEU A 198 -4.32 8.44 -3.02
CA LEU A 198 -5.49 9.14 -2.47
C LEU A 198 -6.43 9.51 -3.64
N LEU A 199 -7.69 9.11 -3.56
CA LEU A 199 -8.69 9.46 -4.56
C LEU A 199 -9.25 10.87 -4.30
N PRO A 200 -9.71 11.57 -5.36
CA PRO A 200 -10.42 12.84 -5.18
C PRO A 200 -11.64 12.67 -4.29
N ALA A 201 -11.97 13.69 -3.48
CA ALA A 201 -13.24 13.73 -2.78
C ALA A 201 -14.40 13.76 -3.80
N GLU A 202 -15.44 12.98 -3.55
CA GLU A 202 -16.68 12.95 -4.34
C GLU A 202 -17.59 14.10 -3.95
#